data_e35d6521615effe4f8dbc48b40dc1534
#
_entry.id   e35d6521615effe4f8dbc48b40dc1534
#
_cell.length_a   1.000
_cell.length_b   1.000
_cell.length_c   1.000
_cell.angle_alpha   90.00
_cell.angle_beta   90.00
_cell.angle_gamma   90.00
#
_symmetry.space_group_name_H-M   'P 1'
#
loop_
_entity.id
_entity.type
_entity.pdbx_description
1 polymer ?
#
loop_
_entity_poly.entity_id
_entity_poly.type
_entity_poly.pdbx_seq_one_letter_code
_entity_poly.pdbx_strand_id
1 'polypeptide(L)'
;MAADVHDGISQRLVSLWYHLSAAEENLASNPSQVAAELASAKELTTAALEEARRTIVGLRPAVLDDLGLGPGLESLAATLPGVSAVVEVEACDVPAHVETALFRIAQEALQNVAKHSAATSVHVALTATASGARLVVADDGRGFDVEREARRADAYGLAGMSERAALVGARVTVASTPGEGTTVTVDVPRGNGS
;
A
#
# COMPACT_ATOMS: atom_id res chain seq x y z
N MET A 1 -2.09 -13.38 -18.19
CA MET A 1 -1.58 -12.50 -17.10
C MET A 1 -2.21 -12.79 -15.73
N ALA A 2 -3.54 -12.68 -15.52
CA ALA A 2 -4.12 -13.06 -14.20
C ALA A 2 -4.03 -14.58 -13.92
N ALA A 3 -4.15 -15.43 -14.91
CA ALA A 3 -3.98 -16.88 -14.79
C ALA A 3 -2.53 -17.29 -14.43
N ASP A 4 -1.54 -16.67 -15.04
CA ASP A 4 -0.12 -17.00 -14.81
C ASP A 4 0.33 -16.68 -13.38
N VAL A 5 -0.20 -15.61 -12.78
CA VAL A 5 0.10 -15.21 -11.40
C VAL A 5 -0.60 -16.14 -10.40
N HIS A 6 -1.85 -16.52 -10.68
CA HIS A 6 -2.58 -17.49 -9.87
C HIS A 6 -1.85 -18.85 -9.84
N ASP A 7 -1.30 -19.28 -10.98
CA ASP A 7 -0.57 -20.54 -11.09
C ASP A 7 0.77 -20.49 -10.33
N GLY A 8 1.48 -19.37 -10.38
CA GLY A 8 2.74 -19.17 -9.65
C GLY A 8 2.57 -19.19 -8.14
N ILE A 9 1.57 -18.48 -7.62
CA ILE A 9 1.26 -18.46 -6.18
C ILE A 9 0.80 -19.84 -5.73
N SER A 10 -0.08 -20.50 -6.49
CA SER A 10 -0.60 -21.82 -6.17
C SER A 10 0.52 -22.87 -6.09
N GLN A 11 1.47 -22.86 -7.02
CA GLN A 11 2.62 -23.76 -7.00
C GLN A 11 3.50 -23.55 -5.76
N ARG A 12 3.75 -22.30 -5.35
CA ARG A 12 4.53 -22.01 -4.14
C ARG A 12 3.81 -22.44 -2.87
N LEU A 13 2.49 -22.28 -2.80
CA LEU A 13 1.70 -22.77 -1.67
C LEU A 13 1.74 -24.29 -1.55
N VAL A 14 1.70 -25.01 -2.67
CA VAL A 14 1.87 -26.48 -2.69
C VAL A 14 3.27 -26.88 -2.21
N SER A 15 4.33 -26.22 -2.70
CA SER A 15 5.70 -26.48 -2.24
C SER A 15 5.88 -26.16 -0.76
N LEU A 16 5.29 -25.07 -0.27
CA LEU A 16 5.27 -24.73 1.16
C LEU A 16 4.64 -25.84 1.99
N TRP A 17 3.49 -26.35 1.55
CA TRP A 17 2.82 -27.47 2.22
C TRP A 17 3.71 -28.72 2.31
N TYR A 18 4.43 -29.07 1.23
CA TYR A 18 5.37 -30.19 1.26
C TYR A 18 6.50 -30.00 2.28
N HIS A 19 7.12 -28.81 2.35
CA HIS A 19 8.18 -28.53 3.33
C HIS A 19 7.66 -28.59 4.77
N LEU A 20 6.45 -28.08 5.02
CA LEU A 20 5.83 -28.19 6.36
C LEU A 20 5.52 -29.64 6.72
N SER A 21 5.01 -30.44 5.80
CA SER A 21 4.74 -31.87 6.02
C SER A 21 6.03 -32.64 6.28
N ALA A 22 7.09 -32.39 5.52
CA ALA A 22 8.40 -33.02 5.73
C ALA A 22 9.02 -32.62 7.09
N ALA A 23 8.84 -31.36 7.52
CA ALA A 23 9.27 -30.92 8.84
C ALA A 23 8.51 -31.67 9.96
N GLU A 24 7.19 -31.85 9.79
CA GLU A 24 6.33 -32.57 10.73
C GLU A 24 6.73 -34.04 10.87
N GLU A 25 6.99 -34.75 9.77
CA GLU A 25 7.44 -36.13 9.74
C GLU A 25 8.79 -36.35 10.43
N ASN A 26 9.69 -35.37 10.36
CA ASN A 26 11.04 -35.42 10.91
C ASN A 26 11.18 -34.85 12.33
N LEU A 27 10.11 -34.37 12.93
CA LEU A 27 10.13 -33.63 14.21
C LEU A 27 10.80 -34.39 15.35
N ALA A 28 10.59 -35.69 15.42
CA ALA A 28 11.13 -36.55 16.47
C ALA A 28 12.47 -37.23 16.11
N SER A 29 12.81 -37.31 14.81
CA SER A 29 13.93 -38.13 14.29
C SER A 29 15.15 -37.33 13.83
N ASN A 30 14.93 -36.12 13.27
CA ASN A 30 16.01 -35.35 12.65
C ASN A 30 15.83 -33.83 12.79
N PRO A 31 16.19 -33.22 13.94
CA PRO A 31 16.02 -31.81 14.21
C PRO A 31 16.74 -30.87 13.21
N SER A 32 17.87 -31.28 12.63
CA SER A 32 18.60 -30.50 11.64
C SER A 32 17.85 -30.42 10.32
N GLN A 33 17.19 -31.50 9.90
CA GLN A 33 16.35 -31.52 8.73
C GLN A 33 15.08 -30.67 8.94
N VAL A 34 14.48 -30.74 10.11
CA VAL A 34 13.32 -29.87 10.48
C VAL A 34 13.70 -28.40 10.33
N ALA A 35 14.87 -27.99 10.82
CA ALA A 35 15.34 -26.61 10.69
C ALA A 35 15.49 -26.18 9.21
N ALA A 36 16.04 -27.05 8.36
CA ALA A 36 16.19 -26.80 6.93
C ALA A 36 14.85 -26.68 6.20
N GLU A 37 13.90 -27.58 6.49
CA GLU A 37 12.56 -27.56 5.90
C GLU A 37 11.77 -26.31 6.30
N LEU A 38 11.87 -25.89 7.58
CA LEU A 38 11.25 -24.65 8.05
C LEU A 38 11.89 -23.40 7.42
N ALA A 39 13.20 -23.40 7.17
CA ALA A 39 13.86 -22.31 6.46
C ALA A 39 13.33 -22.18 5.02
N SER A 40 13.26 -23.31 4.28
CA SER A 40 12.70 -23.35 2.93
C SER A 40 11.23 -22.90 2.90
N ALA A 41 10.42 -23.34 3.88
CA ALA A 41 9.04 -22.91 4.01
C ALA A 41 8.91 -21.40 4.21
N LYS A 42 9.77 -20.78 5.02
CA LYS A 42 9.81 -19.32 5.23
C LYS A 42 10.19 -18.57 3.95
N GLU A 43 11.19 -19.03 3.22
CA GLU A 43 11.59 -18.43 1.94
C GLU A 43 10.45 -18.47 0.90
N LEU A 44 9.78 -19.62 0.77
CA LEU A 44 8.63 -19.77 -0.12
C LEU A 44 7.46 -18.87 0.27
N THR A 45 7.21 -18.73 1.58
CA THR A 45 6.18 -17.82 2.10
C THR A 45 6.49 -16.38 1.75
N THR A 46 7.73 -15.95 1.95
CA THR A 46 8.19 -14.59 1.62
C THR A 46 8.02 -14.33 0.12
N ALA A 47 8.47 -15.25 -0.73
CA ALA A 47 8.35 -15.12 -2.18
C ALA A 47 6.89 -15.09 -2.66
N ALA A 48 6.00 -15.90 -2.07
CA ALA A 48 4.58 -15.91 -2.39
C ALA A 48 3.89 -14.60 -1.97
N LEU A 49 4.25 -14.06 -0.79
CA LEU A 49 3.75 -12.76 -0.31
C LEU A 49 4.20 -11.62 -1.22
N GLU A 50 5.45 -11.61 -1.67
CA GLU A 50 5.95 -10.57 -2.59
C GLU A 50 5.27 -10.63 -3.96
N GLU A 51 4.99 -11.84 -4.47
CA GLU A 51 4.27 -12.00 -5.74
C GLU A 51 2.81 -11.58 -5.60
N ALA A 52 2.14 -11.97 -4.52
CA ALA A 52 0.79 -11.51 -4.20
C ALA A 52 0.74 -9.99 -4.08
N ARG A 53 1.69 -9.37 -3.38
CA ARG A 53 1.81 -7.90 -3.26
C ARG A 53 1.97 -7.24 -4.63
N ARG A 54 2.85 -7.76 -5.50
CA ARG A 54 3.02 -7.24 -6.87
C ARG A 54 1.73 -7.31 -7.69
N THR A 55 0.96 -8.36 -7.50
CA THR A 55 -0.30 -8.57 -8.23
C THR A 55 -1.43 -7.69 -7.71
N ILE A 56 -1.56 -7.55 -6.38
CA ILE A 56 -2.65 -6.81 -5.73
C ILE A 56 -2.43 -5.29 -5.81
N VAL A 57 -1.17 -4.84 -5.75
CA VAL A 57 -0.84 -3.41 -5.95
C VAL A 57 -1.07 -2.99 -7.42
N GLY A 58 -1.30 -3.97 -8.32
CA GLY A 58 -1.54 -3.74 -9.74
C GLY A 58 -0.25 -3.53 -10.53
N LEU A 59 -0.36 -3.44 -11.84
CA LEU A 59 0.76 -3.03 -12.69
C LEU A 59 1.26 -1.66 -12.22
N ARG A 60 2.58 -1.56 -12.01
CA ARG A 60 3.23 -0.30 -11.65
C ARG A 60 2.80 0.77 -12.67
N PRO A 61 2.28 1.92 -12.25
CA PRO A 61 1.93 2.99 -13.19
C PRO A 61 3.16 3.42 -14.01
N ALA A 62 3.00 3.56 -15.33
CA ALA A 62 4.11 3.98 -16.21
C ALA A 62 4.76 5.28 -15.73
N VAL A 63 3.98 6.20 -15.17
CA VAL A 63 4.50 7.47 -14.62
C VAL A 63 5.54 7.25 -13.51
N LEU A 64 5.45 6.16 -12.74
CA LEU A 64 6.45 5.83 -11.71
C LEU A 64 7.74 5.28 -12.30
N ASP A 65 7.67 4.59 -13.44
CA ASP A 65 8.85 4.08 -14.14
C ASP A 65 9.60 5.22 -14.84
N ASP A 66 8.86 6.16 -15.41
CA ASP A 66 9.42 7.27 -16.18
C ASP A 66 9.92 8.42 -15.29
N LEU A 67 9.18 8.77 -14.24
CA LEU A 67 9.38 10.00 -13.47
C LEU A 67 9.65 9.77 -11.97
N GLY A 68 9.29 8.60 -11.44
CA GLY A 68 9.35 8.31 -10.00
C GLY A 68 8.15 8.84 -9.21
N LEU A 69 8.16 8.64 -7.88
CA LEU A 69 7.02 8.92 -7.01
C LEU A 69 6.71 10.41 -6.88
N GLY A 70 7.72 11.25 -6.67
CA GLY A 70 7.51 12.69 -6.47
C GLY A 70 6.79 13.36 -7.65
N PRO A 71 7.40 13.39 -8.85
CA PRO A 71 6.73 13.94 -10.04
C PRO A 71 5.44 13.21 -10.40
N GLY A 72 5.30 11.93 -10.04
CA GLY A 72 4.04 11.19 -10.18
C GLY A 72 2.92 11.80 -9.31
N LEU A 73 3.21 12.15 -8.06
CA LEU A 73 2.26 12.83 -7.16
C LEU A 73 1.90 14.24 -7.66
N GLU A 74 2.88 15.00 -8.15
CA GLU A 74 2.64 16.30 -8.78
C GLU A 74 1.71 16.18 -9.99
N SER A 75 1.97 15.19 -10.85
CA SER A 75 1.12 14.92 -12.02
C SER A 75 -0.31 14.56 -11.62
N LEU A 76 -0.51 13.74 -10.58
CA LEU A 76 -1.85 13.42 -10.08
C LEU A 76 -2.57 14.67 -9.58
N ALA A 77 -1.91 15.48 -8.77
CA ALA A 77 -2.49 16.69 -8.19
C ALA A 77 -2.86 17.73 -9.28
N ALA A 78 -2.05 17.84 -10.32
CA ALA A 78 -2.29 18.75 -11.45
C ALA A 78 -3.55 18.37 -12.28
N THR A 79 -4.05 17.14 -12.16
CA THR A 79 -5.28 16.71 -12.87
C THR A 79 -6.58 17.10 -12.18
N LEU A 80 -6.53 17.68 -10.97
CA LEU A 80 -7.73 18.03 -10.20
C LEU A 80 -8.42 19.26 -10.80
N PRO A 81 -9.67 19.16 -11.26
CA PRO A 81 -10.37 20.27 -11.84
C PRO A 81 -10.84 21.26 -10.77
N GLY A 82 -10.46 22.53 -10.88
CA GLY A 82 -10.97 23.59 -10.02
C GLY A 82 -10.47 23.58 -8.56
N VAL A 83 -9.47 22.77 -8.25
CA VAL A 83 -8.86 22.69 -6.92
C VAL A 83 -7.41 23.17 -7.01
N SER A 84 -7.01 24.07 -6.12
CA SER A 84 -5.62 24.49 -6.00
C SER A 84 -4.82 23.42 -5.28
N ALA A 85 -3.80 22.86 -5.93
CA ALA A 85 -2.96 21.82 -5.34
C ALA A 85 -1.59 22.35 -4.95
N VAL A 86 -1.17 22.10 -3.72
CA VAL A 86 0.20 22.30 -3.24
C VAL A 86 0.82 20.92 -3.02
N VAL A 87 1.98 20.67 -3.65
CA VAL A 87 2.67 19.38 -3.55
C VAL A 87 4.08 19.60 -3.02
N GLU A 88 4.40 18.99 -1.89
CA GLU A 88 5.71 19.06 -1.24
C GLU A 88 6.27 17.64 -1.13
N VAL A 89 7.41 17.39 -1.79
CA VAL A 89 8.00 16.07 -1.85
C VAL A 89 9.45 16.12 -1.41
N GLU A 90 9.75 15.39 -0.34
CA GLU A 90 11.12 15.06 0.04
C GLU A 90 11.56 13.74 -0.60
N ALA A 91 12.84 13.62 -0.91
CA ALA A 91 13.40 12.37 -1.39
C ALA A 91 13.29 11.28 -0.30
N CYS A 92 12.52 10.26 -0.57
CA CYS A 92 12.34 9.11 0.30
C CYS A 92 12.86 7.86 -0.39
N ASP A 93 13.80 7.15 0.24
CA ASP A 93 14.28 5.85 -0.24
C ASP A 93 13.32 4.77 0.25
N VAL A 94 12.36 4.42 -0.61
CA VAL A 94 11.40 3.35 -0.35
C VAL A 94 11.39 2.35 -1.51
N PRO A 95 11.14 1.05 -1.25
CA PRO A 95 11.09 0.04 -2.31
C PRO A 95 10.01 0.33 -3.36
N ALA A 96 10.22 -0.10 -4.61
CA ALA A 96 9.34 0.17 -5.74
C ALA A 96 7.87 -0.26 -5.53
N HIS A 97 7.62 -1.35 -4.78
CA HIS A 97 6.26 -1.78 -4.45
C HIS A 97 5.59 -0.84 -3.44
N VAL A 98 6.37 -0.22 -2.53
CA VAL A 98 5.90 0.80 -1.59
C VAL A 98 5.55 2.10 -2.33
N GLU A 99 6.41 2.56 -3.26
CA GLU A 99 6.11 3.72 -4.12
C GLU A 99 4.79 3.52 -4.86
N THR A 100 4.58 2.32 -5.42
CA THR A 100 3.34 1.98 -6.13
C THR A 100 2.12 2.05 -5.20
N ALA A 101 2.24 1.54 -3.98
CA ALA A 101 1.16 1.60 -2.99
C ALA A 101 0.85 3.05 -2.59
N LEU A 102 1.86 3.86 -2.29
CA LEU A 102 1.71 5.28 -1.96
C LEU A 102 1.04 6.05 -3.09
N PHE A 103 1.49 5.84 -4.33
CA PHE A 103 0.89 6.47 -5.51
C PHE A 103 -0.59 6.11 -5.67
N ARG A 104 -0.95 4.82 -5.52
CA ARG A 104 -2.34 4.37 -5.64
C ARG A 104 -3.23 4.88 -4.51
N ILE A 105 -2.69 5.01 -3.30
CA ILE A 105 -3.42 5.60 -2.17
C ILE A 105 -3.62 7.10 -2.42
N ALA A 106 -2.58 7.82 -2.85
CA ALA A 106 -2.71 9.23 -3.23
C ALA A 106 -3.72 9.43 -4.36
N GLN A 107 -3.69 8.58 -5.39
CA GLN A 107 -4.65 8.61 -6.51
C GLN A 107 -6.10 8.47 -6.02
N GLU A 108 -6.37 7.52 -5.12
CA GLU A 108 -7.69 7.31 -4.53
C GLU A 108 -8.12 8.51 -3.67
N ALA A 109 -7.20 9.02 -2.82
CA ALA A 109 -7.47 10.17 -1.97
C ALA A 109 -7.80 11.42 -2.81
N LEU A 110 -7.00 11.72 -3.85
CA LEU A 110 -7.24 12.86 -4.76
C LEU A 110 -8.52 12.67 -5.59
N GLN A 111 -8.86 11.43 -5.97
CA GLN A 111 -10.12 11.14 -6.64
C GLN A 111 -11.33 11.37 -5.70
N ASN A 112 -11.18 11.08 -4.41
CA ASN A 112 -12.20 11.39 -3.40
C ASN A 112 -12.34 12.90 -3.22
N VAL A 113 -11.24 13.66 -3.24
CA VAL A 113 -11.27 15.13 -3.26
C VAL A 113 -12.10 15.61 -4.45
N ALA A 114 -11.76 15.18 -5.66
CA ALA A 114 -12.45 15.61 -6.89
C ALA A 114 -13.95 15.29 -6.91
N LYS A 115 -14.34 14.11 -6.40
CA LYS A 115 -15.73 13.63 -6.49
C LYS A 115 -16.62 14.06 -5.33
N HIS A 116 -16.02 14.22 -4.14
CA HIS A 116 -16.82 14.22 -2.91
C HIS A 116 -16.56 15.39 -1.98
N SER A 117 -15.39 16.04 -2.04
CA SER A 117 -15.01 17.01 -1.00
C SER A 117 -15.64 18.40 -1.21
N ALA A 118 -15.88 18.82 -2.45
CA ALA A 118 -16.13 20.23 -2.81
C ALA A 118 -15.02 21.17 -2.26
N ALA A 119 -13.79 20.68 -2.17
CA ALA A 119 -12.64 21.44 -1.72
C ALA A 119 -12.23 22.51 -2.71
N THR A 120 -11.62 23.56 -2.20
CA THR A 120 -10.98 24.61 -3.00
C THR A 120 -9.47 24.43 -3.05
N SER A 121 -8.89 23.74 -2.05
CA SER A 121 -7.47 23.44 -2.00
C SER A 121 -7.20 22.02 -1.50
N VAL A 122 -6.06 21.47 -1.95
CA VAL A 122 -5.51 20.21 -1.46
C VAL A 122 -4.01 20.35 -1.26
N HIS A 123 -3.50 19.79 -0.17
CA HIS A 123 -2.08 19.69 0.12
C HIS A 123 -1.65 18.23 0.08
N VAL A 124 -0.62 17.94 -0.71
CA VAL A 124 0.01 16.61 -0.80
C VAL A 124 1.45 16.74 -0.32
N ALA A 125 1.80 16.03 0.75
CA ALA A 125 3.15 16.03 1.28
C ALA A 125 3.70 14.60 1.37
N LEU A 126 4.92 14.40 0.85
CA LEU A 126 5.69 13.19 1.06
C LEU A 126 6.96 13.57 1.82
N THR A 127 7.14 13.05 3.03
CA THR A 127 8.26 13.39 3.90
C THR A 127 9.01 12.16 4.36
N ALA A 128 10.33 12.27 4.44
CA ALA A 128 11.17 11.29 5.12
C ALA A 128 11.04 11.46 6.64
N THR A 129 10.86 10.37 7.37
CA THR A 129 10.77 10.36 8.83
C THR A 129 11.89 9.51 9.42
N ALA A 130 12.18 9.68 10.70
CA ALA A 130 13.17 8.84 11.39
C ALA A 130 12.79 7.33 11.32
N SER A 131 11.49 7.03 11.24
CA SER A 131 10.94 5.68 11.21
C SER A 131 10.61 5.17 9.79
N GLY A 132 10.86 5.95 8.73
CA GLY A 132 10.53 5.57 7.35
C GLY A 132 10.08 6.75 6.50
N ALA A 133 8.89 6.67 5.91
CA ALA A 133 8.29 7.74 5.11
C ALA A 133 6.84 8.00 5.52
N ARG A 134 6.37 9.22 5.27
CA ARG A 134 4.98 9.62 5.50
C ARG A 134 4.43 10.35 4.27
N LEU A 135 3.28 9.89 3.79
CA LEU A 135 2.48 10.59 2.80
C LEU A 135 1.25 11.19 3.50
N VAL A 136 0.96 12.45 3.19
CA VAL A 136 -0.25 13.16 3.66
C VAL A 136 -0.97 13.71 2.44
N VAL A 137 -2.29 13.53 2.39
CA VAL A 137 -3.20 14.22 1.45
C VAL A 137 -4.28 14.88 2.29
N ALA A 138 -4.32 16.20 2.29
CA ALA A 138 -5.25 16.99 3.11
C ALA A 138 -6.03 17.96 2.23
N ASP A 139 -7.36 17.96 2.33
CA ASP A 139 -8.25 18.88 1.63
C ASP A 139 -9.03 19.77 2.62
N ASP A 140 -9.44 20.93 2.15
CA ASP A 140 -10.26 21.90 2.88
C ASP A 140 -11.77 21.74 2.61
N GLY A 141 -12.21 20.58 2.15
CA GLY A 141 -13.56 20.34 1.70
C GLY A 141 -14.59 20.16 2.83
N ARG A 142 -15.75 19.64 2.46
CA ARG A 142 -16.88 19.47 3.40
C ARG A 142 -16.67 18.44 4.49
N GLY A 143 -15.62 17.60 4.41
CA GLY A 143 -15.41 16.51 5.33
C GLY A 143 -16.58 15.52 5.44
N PHE A 144 -16.45 14.57 6.34
CA PHE A 144 -17.48 13.56 6.64
C PHE A 144 -17.27 12.91 8.02
N ASP A 145 -18.28 12.19 8.51
CA ASP A 145 -18.17 11.34 9.70
C ASP A 145 -17.54 10.00 9.31
N VAL A 146 -16.29 9.79 9.73
CA VAL A 146 -15.49 8.60 9.37
C VAL A 146 -16.13 7.30 9.86
N GLU A 147 -16.68 7.30 11.10
CA GLU A 147 -17.32 6.10 11.66
C GLU A 147 -18.61 5.72 10.91
N ARG A 148 -19.37 6.72 10.54
CA ARG A 148 -20.60 6.53 9.77
C ARG A 148 -20.29 6.04 8.36
N GLU A 149 -19.28 6.62 7.70
CA GLU A 149 -18.87 6.22 6.35
C GLU A 149 -18.30 4.80 6.34
N ALA A 150 -17.45 4.43 7.32
CA ALA A 150 -16.87 3.09 7.43
C ALA A 150 -17.94 1.96 7.60
N ARG A 151 -19.15 2.29 8.07
CA ARG A 151 -20.25 1.33 8.22
C ARG A 151 -21.08 1.14 6.94
N ARG A 152 -20.83 1.92 5.90
CA ARG A 152 -21.56 1.79 4.64
C ARG A 152 -21.04 0.60 3.84
N ALA A 153 -21.96 -0.12 3.22
CA ALA A 153 -21.64 -1.29 2.40
C ALA A 153 -20.85 -0.93 1.11
N ASP A 154 -20.83 0.35 0.73
CA ASP A 154 -20.19 0.90 -0.47
C ASP A 154 -18.91 1.71 -0.17
N ALA A 155 -18.37 1.64 1.05
CA ALA A 155 -17.15 2.33 1.47
C ALA A 155 -15.85 1.69 0.92
N TYR A 156 -15.86 1.26 -0.33
CA TYR A 156 -14.74 0.53 -0.95
C TYR A 156 -13.44 1.34 -1.03
N GLY A 157 -13.51 2.67 -1.15
CA GLY A 157 -12.33 3.53 -1.28
C GLY A 157 -11.45 3.51 -0.04
N LEU A 158 -12.04 3.72 1.14
CA LEU A 158 -11.32 3.72 2.43
C LEU A 158 -10.75 2.33 2.76
N ALA A 159 -11.55 1.28 2.56
CA ALA A 159 -11.13 -0.10 2.75
C ALA A 159 -9.97 -0.45 1.80
N GLY A 160 -10.07 -0.12 0.52
CA GLY A 160 -9.03 -0.37 -0.47
C GLY A 160 -7.72 0.38 -0.22
N MET A 161 -7.76 1.60 0.35
CA MET A 161 -6.55 2.29 0.80
C MET A 161 -5.89 1.56 1.96
N SER A 162 -6.68 1.13 2.95
CA SER A 162 -6.17 0.39 4.12
C SER A 162 -5.58 -0.96 3.74
N GLU A 163 -6.23 -1.70 2.85
CA GLU A 163 -5.72 -2.97 2.31
C GLU A 163 -4.39 -2.80 1.57
N ARG A 164 -4.30 -1.80 0.68
CA ARG A 164 -3.05 -1.51 -0.05
C ARG A 164 -1.91 -1.13 0.88
N ALA A 165 -2.18 -0.33 1.91
CA ALA A 165 -1.17 0.01 2.91
C ALA A 165 -0.70 -1.22 3.68
N ALA A 166 -1.62 -2.06 4.14
CA ALA A 166 -1.30 -3.28 4.88
C ALA A 166 -0.41 -4.24 4.08
N LEU A 167 -0.62 -4.35 2.75
CA LEU A 167 0.19 -5.17 1.86
C LEU A 167 1.67 -4.78 1.83
N VAL A 168 1.99 -3.51 2.09
CA VAL A 168 3.36 -3.00 2.12
C VAL A 168 3.85 -2.71 3.55
N GLY A 169 3.13 -3.20 4.56
CA GLY A 169 3.46 -2.98 5.96
C GLY A 169 3.24 -1.55 6.45
N ALA A 170 2.55 -0.71 5.66
CA ALA A 170 2.21 0.65 6.01
C ALA A 170 0.86 0.73 6.76
N ARG A 171 0.60 1.88 7.37
CA ARG A 171 -0.66 2.18 8.05
C ARG A 171 -1.31 3.40 7.43
N VAL A 172 -2.61 3.32 7.12
CA VAL A 172 -3.44 4.46 6.74
C VAL A 172 -4.24 4.94 7.94
N THR A 173 -4.29 6.25 8.11
CA THR A 173 -5.19 6.93 9.04
C THR A 173 -5.97 7.97 8.26
N VAL A 174 -7.29 8.00 8.44
CA VAL A 174 -8.17 9.02 7.85
C VAL A 174 -8.79 9.82 8.99
N ALA A 175 -8.54 11.12 8.98
CA ALA A 175 -9.17 12.08 9.88
C ALA A 175 -10.08 12.99 9.06
N SER A 176 -11.35 13.06 9.42
CA SER A 176 -12.32 13.94 8.78
C SER A 176 -13.41 14.32 9.77
N THR A 177 -13.84 15.57 9.69
CA THR A 177 -14.97 16.12 10.44
C THR A 177 -15.87 16.88 9.47
N PRO A 178 -17.20 16.76 9.57
CA PRO A 178 -18.10 17.54 8.73
C PRO A 178 -17.82 19.05 8.83
N GLY A 179 -17.50 19.68 7.70
CA GLY A 179 -17.16 21.11 7.61
C GLY A 179 -15.65 21.44 7.76
N GLU A 180 -14.78 20.46 8.06
CA GLU A 180 -13.35 20.71 8.34
C GLU A 180 -12.39 20.02 7.36
N GLY A 181 -12.93 19.44 6.26
CA GLY A 181 -12.14 18.73 5.26
C GLY A 181 -11.75 17.32 5.66
N THR A 182 -10.78 16.75 4.92
CA THR A 182 -10.29 15.38 5.14
C THR A 182 -8.78 15.34 5.06
N THR A 183 -8.16 14.57 5.95
CA THR A 183 -6.74 14.26 5.93
C THR A 183 -6.53 12.75 5.89
N VAL A 184 -5.88 12.28 4.84
CA VAL A 184 -5.40 10.90 4.69
C VAL A 184 -3.90 10.90 4.98
N THR A 185 -3.48 10.12 5.97
CA THR A 185 -2.07 9.94 6.33
C THR A 185 -1.66 8.49 6.13
N VAL A 186 -0.53 8.27 5.46
CA VAL A 186 0.09 6.95 5.29
C VAL A 186 1.45 6.94 5.95
N ASP A 187 1.62 6.13 6.96
CA ASP A 187 2.90 5.90 7.64
C ASP A 187 3.54 4.60 7.12
N VAL A 188 4.70 4.74 6.50
CA VAL A 188 5.51 3.62 6.01
C VAL A 188 6.66 3.41 6.99
N PRO A 189 6.74 2.26 7.67
CA PRO A 189 7.89 1.97 8.52
C PRO A 189 9.15 1.76 7.68
N ARG A 190 10.31 2.12 8.22
CA ARG A 190 11.61 1.79 7.61
C ARG A 190 11.71 0.27 7.51
N GLY A 191 11.85 -0.26 6.30
CA GLY A 191 12.10 -1.68 6.13
C GLY A 191 13.33 -2.08 6.94
N ASN A 192 13.23 -3.12 7.75
CA ASN A 192 14.41 -3.74 8.34
C ASN A 192 15.24 -4.26 7.17
N GLY A 193 16.28 -3.50 6.80
CA GLY A 193 17.28 -3.97 5.85
C GLY A 193 17.87 -5.26 6.39
N SER A 194 17.59 -6.35 5.69
CA SER A 194 18.29 -7.63 5.86
C SER A 194 19.49 -7.65 4.93
#